data_b8ca83556d780d1eaff4c0b2e58c6719
#
_entry.id   b8ca83556d780d1eaff4c0b2e58c6719
#
_cell.length_a   1.000
_cell.length_b   1.000
_cell.length_c   1.000
_cell.angle_alpha   90.00
_cell.angle_beta   90.00
_cell.angle_gamma   90.00
#
_symmetry.space_group_name_H-M   'P 1'
#
loop_
_entity.id
_entity.type
_entity.pdbx_description
1 polymer ?
#
loop_
_entity_poly.entity_id
_entity_poly.type
_entity_poly.pdbx_seq_one_letter_code
_entity_poly.pdbx_strand_id
1 'polypeptide(L)'
;MDNVTFFAPANRQWVWSELEMMGVLRHMLGNESPFGWCDFVTSTGPGGPCAEFCDHFGPVVRLMRVDRRYEVTCLRTGASKRTTNLGRAASFVRARWSAGVMPIRKASMRDQAS
;
A
#
# COMPACT_ATOMS: atom_id res chain seq x y z
N MET A 1 -33.48 1.56 -6.71
CA MET A 1 -33.23 0.79 -5.49
C MET A 1 -32.10 -0.19 -5.66
N ASP A 2 -32.28 -1.12 -6.59
CA ASP A 2 -31.26 -2.14 -6.82
C ASP A 2 -29.95 -1.53 -7.31
N ASN A 3 -30.03 -0.43 -8.03
CA ASN A 3 -28.82 0.27 -8.52
C ASN A 3 -27.93 0.75 -7.38
N VAL A 4 -28.55 1.22 -6.32
CA VAL A 4 -27.79 1.65 -5.14
C VAL A 4 -27.06 0.48 -4.51
N THR A 5 -27.72 -0.67 -4.46
CA THR A 5 -27.14 -1.88 -3.92
C THR A 5 -25.92 -2.33 -4.75
N PHE A 6 -26.02 -2.23 -6.06
CA PHE A 6 -24.91 -2.61 -6.93
C PHE A 6 -23.73 -1.68 -6.80
N PHE A 7 -23.96 -0.38 -6.68
CA PHE A 7 -22.87 0.58 -6.62
C PHE A 7 -22.15 0.58 -5.27
N ALA A 8 -22.86 0.34 -4.19
CA ALA A 8 -22.27 0.37 -2.87
C ALA A 8 -21.11 -0.64 -2.71
N PRO A 9 -21.27 -1.92 -3.11
CA PRO A 9 -20.15 -2.85 -3.06
C PRO A 9 -18.95 -2.42 -3.89
N ALA A 10 -19.19 -1.89 -5.09
CA ALA A 10 -18.10 -1.45 -5.96
C ALA A 10 -17.31 -0.31 -5.33
N ASN A 11 -17.98 0.59 -4.62
CA ASN A 11 -17.31 1.70 -3.95
C ASN A 11 -16.50 1.25 -2.73
N ARG A 12 -16.87 0.13 -2.14
CA ARG A 12 -16.25 -0.37 -0.92
C ARG A 12 -15.23 -1.47 -1.16
N GLN A 13 -15.12 -1.93 -2.38
CA GLN A 13 -14.24 -3.03 -2.72
C GLN A 13 -13.27 -2.62 -3.81
N TRP A 14 -12.13 -3.28 -3.82
CA TRP A 14 -11.17 -3.12 -4.90
C TRP A 14 -11.74 -3.71 -6.18
N VAL A 15 -11.57 -3.00 -7.29
CA VAL A 15 -11.95 -3.51 -8.59
C VAL A 15 -10.79 -4.30 -9.20
N TRP A 16 -11.09 -5.05 -10.27
CA TRP A 16 -10.13 -5.99 -10.85
C TRP A 16 -8.81 -5.34 -11.24
N SER A 17 -8.85 -4.19 -11.91
CA SER A 17 -7.63 -3.50 -12.35
C SER A 17 -6.76 -3.07 -11.15
N GLU A 18 -7.39 -2.69 -10.07
CA GLU A 18 -6.67 -2.32 -8.85
C GLU A 18 -6.02 -3.54 -8.22
N LEU A 19 -6.72 -4.66 -8.17
CA LEU A 19 -6.17 -5.91 -7.64
C LEU A 19 -5.01 -6.43 -8.48
N GLU A 20 -5.11 -6.30 -9.80
CA GLU A 20 -4.01 -6.66 -10.69
C GLU A 20 -2.77 -5.83 -10.41
N MET A 21 -2.95 -4.53 -10.26
CA MET A 21 -1.87 -3.62 -9.94
C MET A 21 -1.21 -4.00 -8.61
N MET A 22 -2.02 -4.34 -7.60
CA MET A 22 -1.49 -4.76 -6.30
C MET A 22 -0.69 -6.05 -6.40
N GLY A 23 -1.13 -7.00 -7.24
CA GLY A 23 -0.39 -8.22 -7.47
C GLY A 23 0.97 -7.97 -8.10
N VAL A 24 1.03 -7.07 -9.08
CA VAL A 24 2.28 -6.66 -9.70
C VAL A 24 3.18 -5.97 -8.65
N LEU A 25 2.61 -5.06 -7.88
CA LEU A 25 3.35 -4.38 -6.83
C LEU A 25 3.92 -5.36 -5.81
N ARG A 26 3.12 -6.34 -5.38
CA ARG A 26 3.60 -7.35 -4.43
C ARG A 26 4.86 -8.02 -4.94
N HIS A 27 4.86 -8.40 -6.21
CA HIS A 27 6.02 -9.05 -6.82
C HIS A 27 7.23 -8.12 -6.86
N MET A 28 7.02 -6.89 -7.31
CA MET A 28 8.09 -5.89 -7.41
C MET A 28 8.67 -5.54 -6.04
N LEU A 29 7.79 -5.29 -5.08
CA LEU A 29 8.21 -4.90 -3.74
C LEU A 29 8.93 -6.04 -3.03
N GLY A 30 8.52 -7.28 -3.29
CA GLY A 30 9.23 -8.44 -2.76
C GLY A 30 10.66 -8.50 -3.28
N ASN A 31 10.86 -8.25 -4.57
CA ASN A 31 12.19 -8.22 -5.17
C ASN A 31 13.04 -7.06 -4.64
N GLU A 32 12.42 -5.96 -4.29
CA GLU A 32 13.10 -4.77 -3.78
C GLU A 32 13.27 -4.80 -2.25
N SER A 33 12.68 -5.78 -1.60
CA SER A 33 12.76 -5.91 -0.14
C SER A 33 14.09 -6.52 0.26
N PRO A 34 14.66 -6.10 1.40
CA PRO A 34 15.89 -6.70 1.89
C PRO A 34 15.79 -8.20 2.15
N PHE A 35 14.59 -8.69 2.42
CA PHE A 35 14.35 -10.11 2.71
C PHE A 35 13.67 -10.85 1.56
N GLY A 36 13.51 -10.17 0.41
CA GLY A 36 12.93 -10.79 -0.78
C GLY A 36 11.47 -11.18 -0.66
N TRP A 37 10.74 -10.53 0.23
CA TRP A 37 9.35 -10.89 0.50
C TRP A 37 8.46 -9.68 0.71
N CYS A 38 7.27 -9.76 0.12
CA CYS A 38 6.19 -8.80 0.33
C CYS A 38 4.86 -9.52 0.13
N ASP A 39 3.89 -9.19 0.94
CA ASP A 39 2.53 -9.63 0.72
C ASP A 39 1.59 -8.47 1.00
N PHE A 40 0.32 -8.63 0.64
CA PHE A 40 -0.65 -7.60 0.95
C PHE A 40 -1.95 -8.22 1.44
N VAL A 41 -2.63 -7.49 2.30
CA VAL A 41 -3.90 -7.88 2.87
C VAL A 41 -4.91 -6.80 2.52
N THR A 42 -6.08 -7.21 2.02
CA THR A 42 -7.15 -6.27 1.69
C THR A 42 -8.23 -6.32 2.77
N SER A 43 -8.85 -5.17 2.99
CA SER A 43 -9.96 -5.04 3.92
C SER A 43 -10.86 -3.92 3.45
N THR A 44 -12.01 -3.78 4.09
CA THR A 44 -12.94 -2.69 3.83
C THR A 44 -13.03 -1.85 5.08
N GLY A 45 -12.57 -0.61 4.98
CA GLY A 45 -12.65 0.34 6.07
C GLY A 45 -13.87 1.24 5.93
N PRO A 46 -14.11 2.11 6.92
CA PRO A 46 -15.24 3.06 6.87
C PRO A 46 -15.18 3.99 5.67
N GLY A 47 -14.00 4.34 5.22
CA GLY A 47 -13.79 5.24 4.09
C GLY A 47 -13.76 4.56 2.73
N GLY A 48 -13.71 3.24 2.69
CA GLY A 48 -13.63 2.48 1.44
C GLY A 48 -12.63 1.34 1.51
N PRO A 49 -12.25 0.78 0.36
CA PRO A 49 -11.33 -0.35 0.34
C PRO A 49 -9.93 0.05 0.79
N CYS A 50 -9.27 -0.86 1.46
CA CYS A 50 -7.97 -0.67 2.06
C CYS A 50 -7.08 -1.87 1.72
N ALA A 51 -5.80 -1.61 1.49
CA ALA A 51 -4.81 -2.66 1.31
C ALA A 51 -3.56 -2.27 2.10
N GLU A 52 -2.96 -3.24 2.79
CA GLU A 52 -1.71 -3.02 3.50
C GLU A 52 -0.66 -3.96 2.94
N PHE A 53 0.45 -3.38 2.49
CA PHE A 53 1.60 -4.12 2.00
C PHE A 53 2.55 -4.34 3.18
N CYS A 54 2.90 -5.60 3.40
CA CYS A 54 3.61 -6.03 4.60
C CYS A 54 4.95 -6.67 4.25
N ASP A 55 5.94 -6.45 5.09
CA ASP A 55 7.17 -7.23 5.10
C ASP A 55 7.13 -8.20 6.29
N HIS A 56 8.26 -8.82 6.63
CA HIS A 56 8.32 -9.78 7.74
C HIS A 56 8.00 -9.17 9.09
N PHE A 57 8.08 -7.85 9.20
CA PHE A 57 7.85 -7.15 10.47
C PHE A 57 6.47 -6.53 10.55
N GLY A 58 5.64 -6.72 9.54
CA GLY A 58 4.27 -6.23 9.53
C GLY A 58 4.00 -5.21 8.45
N PRO A 59 2.90 -4.44 8.58
CA PRO A 59 2.49 -3.48 7.56
C PRO A 59 3.51 -2.35 7.37
N VAL A 60 3.81 -2.04 6.12
CA VAL A 60 4.74 -0.97 5.74
C VAL A 60 3.99 0.18 5.08
N VAL A 61 3.13 -0.13 4.11
CA VAL A 61 2.42 0.87 3.33
C VAL A 61 0.94 0.52 3.28
N ARG A 62 0.11 1.53 3.50
CA ARG A 62 -1.33 1.40 3.33
C ARG A 62 -1.76 2.15 2.08
N LEU A 63 -2.55 1.48 1.26
CA LEU A 63 -3.22 2.07 0.11
C LEU A 63 -4.72 2.05 0.36
N MET A 64 -5.35 3.22 0.31
CA MET A 64 -6.79 3.33 0.47
C MET A 64 -7.38 4.04 -0.73
N ARG A 65 -8.62 3.68 -1.09
CA ARG A 65 -9.40 4.47 -2.03
C ARG A 65 -10.57 5.10 -1.27
N VAL A 66 -10.52 6.42 -1.16
CA VAL A 66 -11.55 7.22 -0.49
C VAL A 66 -12.17 8.12 -1.55
N ASP A 67 -13.45 7.93 -1.78
CA ASP A 67 -14.17 8.56 -2.90
C ASP A 67 -13.48 8.15 -4.20
N ARG A 68 -12.94 9.10 -4.94
CA ARG A 68 -12.26 8.81 -6.21
C ARG A 68 -10.76 9.03 -6.11
N ARG A 69 -10.23 9.04 -4.91
CA ARG A 69 -8.82 9.30 -4.68
C ARG A 69 -8.15 8.14 -3.98
N TYR A 70 -6.91 7.91 -4.37
CA TYR A 70 -6.05 6.97 -3.69
C TYR A 70 -5.21 7.72 -2.67
N GLU A 71 -5.12 7.17 -1.48
CA GLU A 71 -4.29 7.70 -0.42
C GLU A 71 -3.25 6.64 -0.05
N VAL A 72 -1.98 7.00 -0.16
CA VAL A 72 -0.87 6.09 0.11
C VAL A 72 -0.12 6.62 1.32
N THR A 73 -0.03 5.82 2.34
CA THR A 73 0.60 6.20 3.61
C THR A 73 1.65 5.19 3.99
N CYS A 74 2.85 5.66 4.29
CA CYS A 74 3.86 4.82 4.92
C CYS A 74 3.55 4.74 6.41
N LEU A 75 3.26 3.54 6.90
CA LEU A 75 2.85 3.33 8.28
C LEU A 75 4.01 3.47 9.27
N ARG A 76 5.23 3.45 8.78
CA ARG A 76 6.43 3.55 9.61
C ARG A 76 6.99 4.96 9.69
N THR A 77 6.76 5.78 8.67
CA THR A 77 7.24 7.17 8.66
C THR A 77 6.12 8.18 8.81
N GLY A 78 4.88 7.78 8.54
CA GLY A 78 3.72 8.66 8.56
C GLY A 78 3.55 9.48 7.29
N ALA A 79 4.47 9.39 6.33
CA ALA A 79 4.37 10.14 5.09
C ALA A 79 3.20 9.66 4.24
N SER A 80 2.44 10.60 3.71
CA SER A 80 1.21 10.29 2.96
C SER A 80 1.16 11.12 1.67
N LYS A 81 0.57 10.52 0.64
CA LYS A 81 0.33 11.17 -0.66
C LYS A 81 -1.02 10.76 -1.18
N ARG A 82 -1.66 11.67 -1.91
CA ARG A 82 -2.96 11.44 -2.54
C ARG A 82 -2.86 11.65 -4.04
N THR A 83 -3.64 10.89 -4.78
CA THR A 83 -3.72 11.02 -6.22
C THR A 83 -5.03 10.41 -6.73
N THR A 84 -5.50 10.88 -7.87
CA THR A 84 -6.64 10.27 -8.54
C THR A 84 -6.19 9.25 -9.59
N ASN A 85 -4.90 9.12 -9.81
CA ASN A 85 -4.33 8.27 -10.86
C ASN A 85 -3.76 7.00 -10.26
N LEU A 86 -4.21 5.85 -10.77
CA LEU A 86 -3.79 4.54 -10.25
C LEU A 86 -2.30 4.29 -10.46
N GLY A 87 -1.77 4.69 -11.61
CA GLY A 87 -0.34 4.54 -11.88
C GLY A 87 0.53 5.33 -10.92
N ARG A 88 0.10 6.54 -10.58
CA ARG A 88 0.80 7.36 -9.59
C ARG A 88 0.67 6.76 -8.20
N ALA A 89 -0.48 6.21 -7.88
CA ALA A 89 -0.66 5.51 -6.60
C ALA A 89 0.34 4.37 -6.48
N ALA A 90 0.52 3.60 -7.54
CA ALA A 90 1.50 2.52 -7.56
C ALA A 90 2.92 3.05 -7.32
N SER A 91 3.28 4.14 -7.96
CA SER A 91 4.59 4.78 -7.77
C SER A 91 4.78 5.24 -6.32
N PHE A 92 3.73 5.80 -5.73
CA PHE A 92 3.77 6.23 -4.34
C PHE A 92 3.93 5.05 -3.38
N VAL A 93 3.26 3.92 -3.68
CA VAL A 93 3.43 2.71 -2.88
C VAL A 93 4.88 2.26 -2.89
N ARG A 94 5.51 2.23 -4.07
CA ARG A 94 6.91 1.84 -4.17
C ARG A 94 7.83 2.79 -3.40
N ALA A 95 7.61 4.09 -3.55
CA ALA A 95 8.43 5.08 -2.86
C ALA A 95 8.29 4.97 -1.34
N ARG A 96 7.07 4.79 -0.86
CA ARG A 96 6.81 4.66 0.57
C ARG A 96 7.30 3.33 1.12
N TRP A 97 7.24 2.27 0.32
CA TRP A 97 7.80 0.98 0.70
C TRP A 97 9.30 1.09 0.92
N SER A 98 10.03 1.67 -0.04
CA SER A 98 11.46 1.87 0.09
C SER A 98 11.81 2.66 1.34
N ALA A 99 11.06 3.73 1.60
CA ALA A 99 11.29 4.54 2.80
C ALA A 99 10.97 3.77 4.08
N GLY A 100 9.96 2.91 4.05
CA GLY A 100 9.51 2.16 5.22
C GLY A 100 10.42 0.99 5.59
N VAL A 101 11.00 0.32 4.59
CA VAL A 101 11.88 -0.83 4.85
C VAL A 101 13.33 -0.42 5.10
N MET A 102 13.77 0.71 4.51
CA MET A 102 15.14 1.19 4.66
C MET A 102 15.52 1.60 6.10
N PRO A 103 14.65 2.21 6.89
CA PRO A 103 15.01 2.61 8.25
C PRO A 103 15.55 1.48 9.11
N ILE A 104 15.08 0.26 8.91
CA ILE A 104 15.57 -0.90 9.67
C ILE A 104 17.05 -1.11 9.42
N ARG A 105 17.46 -1.05 8.15
CA ARG A 105 18.87 -1.21 7.78
C ARG A 105 19.71 -0.05 8.25
N LYS A 106 19.20 1.16 8.08
CA LYS A 106 19.93 2.37 8.49
C LYS A 106 20.13 2.41 10.00
N ALA A 107 19.10 2.02 10.75
CA ALA A 107 19.19 1.98 12.20
C ALA A 107 20.27 1.00 12.65
N SER A 108 20.31 -0.19 12.07
CA SER A 108 21.33 -1.18 12.37
C SER A 108 22.72 -0.67 12.07
N MET A 109 22.86 -0.01 10.93
CA MET A 109 24.16 0.55 10.53
C MET A 109 24.61 1.67 11.44
N ARG A 110 23.69 2.51 11.90
CA ARG A 110 23.99 3.57 12.85
C ARG A 110 24.43 3.02 14.18
N ASP A 111 23.75 2.00 14.64
CA ASP A 111 24.11 1.35 15.90
C ASP A 111 25.51 0.79 15.83
N GLN A 112 25.87 0.22 14.69
CA GLN A 112 27.21 -0.30 14.49
C GLN A 112 28.26 0.81 14.41
N ALA A 113 27.88 1.94 13.84
CA ALA A 113 28.78 3.08 13.71
C ALA A 113 28.98 3.84 15.01
N SER A 114 28.03 3.71 15.92
CA SER A 114 28.08 4.40 17.19
C SER A 114 28.91 3.65 18.21
#